data_a9502724d5c544f39395e32c05cca27d
#
_entry.id   a9502724d5c544f39395e32c05cca27d
#
_cell.length_a   1.000
_cell.length_b   1.000
_cell.length_c   1.000
_cell.angle_alpha   90.00
_cell.angle_beta   90.00
_cell.angle_gamma   90.00
#
_symmetry.space_group_name_H-M   'P 1'
#
loop_
_entity.id
_entity.type
_entity.pdbx_description
1 polymer ?
#
loop_
_entity_poly.entity_id
_entity_poly.type
_entity_poly.pdbx_seq_one_letter_code
_entity_poly.pdbx_strand_id
1 'polypeptide(L)'
;MHQALRDVLGTHAHQTGSHITDERLRFDFTHGEKLTEEQIKKVEQIVNEKIKENLKVSKKVMPKKAADELGAIGLFDEKYGDMVNIYYMSKTDDINTAYSKEFCGGPHADTTGQLNEFKITKEESAGSGIRRIYATINSV
;
A
#
# COMPACT_ATOMS: atom_id res chain seq x y z
N MET A 1 1.40 -1.95 -2.05
CA MET A 1 0.68 -1.38 -3.23
C MET A 1 0.38 0.11 -3.11
N HIS A 2 -0.09 0.59 -1.98
CA HIS A 2 -0.46 2.00 -1.78
C HIS A 2 0.68 2.96 -2.20
N GLN A 3 1.89 2.73 -1.70
CA GLN A 3 3.04 3.56 -2.07
C GLN A 3 3.38 3.46 -3.56
N ALA A 4 3.27 2.26 -4.15
CA ALA A 4 3.52 2.08 -5.59
C ALA A 4 2.53 2.88 -6.44
N LEU A 5 1.26 2.92 -6.06
CA LEU A 5 0.26 3.74 -6.73
C LEU A 5 0.60 5.23 -6.64
N ARG A 6 1.07 5.69 -5.48
CA ARG A 6 1.48 7.08 -5.30
C ARG A 6 2.73 7.42 -6.12
N ASP A 7 3.67 6.49 -6.24
CA ASP A 7 4.87 6.68 -7.06
C ASP A 7 4.54 6.83 -8.54
N VAL A 8 3.53 6.11 -9.03
CA VAL A 8 3.15 6.11 -10.46
C VAL A 8 2.15 7.22 -10.77
N LEU A 9 1.14 7.43 -9.93
CA LEU A 9 0.02 8.33 -10.20
C LEU A 9 0.16 9.70 -9.54
N GLY A 10 0.86 9.78 -8.41
CA GLY A 10 1.00 11.00 -7.62
C GLY A 10 0.45 10.87 -6.20
N THR A 11 0.76 11.85 -5.37
CA THR A 11 0.43 11.84 -3.94
C THR A 11 -1.07 11.99 -3.65
N HIS A 12 -1.89 12.33 -4.66
CA HIS A 12 -3.34 12.39 -4.54
C HIS A 12 -3.97 10.99 -4.41
N ALA A 13 -3.26 9.94 -4.82
CA ALA A 13 -3.75 8.56 -4.71
C ALA A 13 -3.73 8.12 -3.24
N HIS A 14 -4.92 8.02 -2.65
CA HIS A 14 -5.12 7.71 -1.25
C HIS A 14 -6.11 6.56 -1.10
N GLN A 15 -5.81 5.61 -0.25
CA GLN A 15 -6.71 4.48 0.02
C GLN A 15 -8.03 4.98 0.63
N THR A 16 -9.15 4.54 0.04
CA THR A 16 -10.49 4.79 0.57
C THR A 16 -11.10 3.52 1.17
N GLY A 17 -10.64 2.35 0.75
CA GLY A 17 -11.09 1.08 1.25
C GLY A 17 -10.27 -0.06 0.69
N SER A 18 -10.42 -1.24 1.28
CA SER A 18 -9.78 -2.46 0.80
C SER A 18 -10.51 -3.68 1.31
N HIS A 19 -10.32 -4.82 0.63
CA HIS A 19 -10.83 -6.10 1.07
C HIS A 19 -9.87 -7.20 0.62
N ILE A 20 -9.44 -8.02 1.56
CA ILE A 20 -8.47 -9.08 1.31
C ILE A 20 -9.11 -10.43 1.64
N THR A 21 -9.03 -11.36 0.69
CA THR A 21 -9.39 -12.77 0.88
C THR A 21 -8.18 -13.64 0.55
N ASP A 22 -8.30 -14.95 0.76
CA ASP A 22 -7.24 -15.90 0.38
C ASP A 22 -6.99 -15.92 -1.14
N GLU A 23 -7.98 -15.52 -1.93
CA GLU A 23 -7.90 -15.58 -3.39
C GLU A 23 -7.48 -14.25 -4.02
N ARG A 24 -7.87 -13.12 -3.42
CA ARG A 24 -7.64 -11.82 -4.04
C ARG A 24 -7.59 -10.65 -3.06
N LEU A 25 -6.95 -9.59 -3.51
CA LEU A 25 -6.94 -8.27 -2.89
C LEU A 25 -7.80 -7.33 -3.72
N ARG A 26 -8.64 -6.53 -3.04
CA ARG A 26 -9.31 -5.38 -3.62
C ARG A 26 -8.76 -4.12 -2.95
N PHE A 27 -8.45 -3.10 -3.72
CA PHE A 27 -7.91 -1.84 -3.21
C PHE A 27 -8.58 -0.67 -3.92
N ASP A 28 -9.26 0.19 -3.16
CA ASP A 28 -9.94 1.37 -3.65
C ASP A 28 -9.13 2.62 -3.28
N PHE A 29 -9.01 3.56 -4.22
CA PHE A 29 -8.19 4.76 -4.01
C PHE A 29 -8.70 5.94 -4.83
N THR A 30 -8.34 7.15 -4.37
CA THR A 30 -8.69 8.39 -5.05
C THR A 30 -7.84 8.59 -6.30
N HIS A 31 -8.49 8.68 -7.46
CA HIS A 31 -7.87 9.01 -8.73
C HIS A 31 -8.97 9.32 -9.75
N GLY A 32 -8.80 10.39 -10.53
CA GLY A 32 -9.86 10.91 -11.39
C GLY A 32 -10.02 10.26 -12.75
N GLU A 33 -9.08 9.42 -13.15
CA GLU A 33 -9.04 8.84 -14.49
C GLU A 33 -8.80 7.33 -14.45
N LYS A 34 -9.20 6.64 -15.53
CA LYS A 34 -8.87 5.24 -15.72
C LYS A 34 -7.35 5.08 -15.84
N LEU A 35 -6.79 4.10 -15.15
CA LEU A 35 -5.37 3.78 -15.30
C LEU A 35 -5.08 3.23 -16.70
N THR A 36 -3.98 3.69 -17.29
CA THR A 36 -3.50 3.13 -18.56
C THR A 36 -2.85 1.76 -18.31
N GLU A 37 -2.74 0.97 -19.36
CA GLU A 37 -2.04 -0.33 -19.26
C GLU A 37 -0.60 -0.16 -18.83
N GLU A 38 0.06 0.90 -19.27
CA GLU A 38 1.43 1.24 -18.87
C GLU A 38 1.53 1.54 -17.38
N GLN A 39 0.59 2.32 -16.84
CA GLN A 39 0.52 2.62 -15.41
C GLN A 39 0.29 1.35 -14.58
N ILE A 40 -0.61 0.49 -15.01
CA ILE A 40 -0.90 -0.78 -14.35
C ILE A 40 0.36 -1.66 -14.31
N LYS A 41 1.05 -1.81 -15.43
CA LYS A 41 2.30 -2.58 -15.53
C LYS A 41 3.39 -2.02 -14.62
N LYS A 42 3.48 -0.70 -14.54
CA LYS A 42 4.49 -0.03 -13.73
C LYS A 42 4.23 -0.23 -12.22
N VAL A 43 2.99 -0.13 -11.78
CA VAL A 43 2.60 -0.44 -10.41
C VAL A 43 2.93 -1.90 -10.07
N GLU A 44 2.54 -2.82 -10.93
CA GLU A 44 2.80 -4.24 -10.79
C GLU A 44 4.31 -4.53 -10.70
N GLN A 45 5.10 -3.91 -11.56
CA GLN A 45 6.56 -4.02 -11.55
C GLN A 45 7.16 -3.55 -10.23
N ILE A 46 6.76 -2.38 -9.73
CA ILE A 46 7.26 -1.83 -8.47
C ILE A 46 6.93 -2.76 -7.31
N VAL A 47 5.70 -3.24 -7.23
CA VAL A 47 5.29 -4.15 -6.16
C VAL A 47 6.11 -5.44 -6.20
N ASN A 48 6.30 -6.04 -7.39
CA ASN A 48 7.08 -7.25 -7.55
C ASN A 48 8.57 -7.04 -7.23
N GLU A 49 9.13 -5.89 -7.55
CA GLU A 49 10.49 -5.53 -7.15
C GLU A 49 10.64 -5.50 -5.62
N LYS A 50 9.66 -4.91 -4.92
CA LYS A 50 9.67 -4.85 -3.46
C LYS A 50 9.47 -6.24 -2.83
N ILE A 51 8.74 -7.11 -3.46
CA ILE A 51 8.64 -8.52 -3.05
C ILE A 51 10.00 -9.22 -3.18
N LYS A 52 10.68 -9.04 -4.30
CA LYS A 52 12.01 -9.64 -4.55
C LYS A 52 13.08 -9.10 -3.60
N GLU A 53 12.98 -7.85 -3.20
CA GLU A 53 13.89 -7.25 -2.22
C GLU A 53 13.73 -7.87 -0.82
N ASN A 54 12.64 -8.58 -0.59
CA ASN A 54 12.34 -9.25 0.69
C ASN A 54 12.46 -8.30 1.87
N LEU A 55 11.77 -7.18 1.79
CA LEU A 55 11.78 -6.15 2.83
C LEU A 55 11.15 -6.66 4.12
N LYS A 56 11.75 -6.28 5.25
CA LYS A 56 11.17 -6.56 6.55
C LYS A 56 9.97 -5.63 6.79
N VAL A 57 8.85 -6.22 7.21
CA VAL A 57 7.66 -5.49 7.61
C VAL A 57 7.65 -5.39 9.12
N SER A 58 7.71 -4.18 9.64
CA SER A 58 7.82 -3.92 11.08
C SER A 58 6.71 -2.98 11.53
N LYS A 59 6.40 -3.04 12.82
CA LYS A 59 5.40 -2.18 13.46
C LYS A 59 6.05 -1.30 14.51
N LYS A 60 5.65 -0.02 14.54
CA LYS A 60 6.06 0.90 15.59
C LYS A 60 4.86 1.71 16.05
N VAL A 61 4.72 1.84 17.37
CA VAL A 61 3.69 2.70 17.98
C VAL A 61 4.33 4.06 18.26
N MET A 62 3.66 5.14 17.88
CA MET A 62 4.18 6.49 18.09
C MET A 62 3.05 7.51 18.15
N PRO A 63 3.32 8.74 18.68
CA PRO A 63 2.36 9.83 18.59
C PRO A 63 2.03 10.15 17.14
N LYS A 64 0.77 10.46 16.86
CA LYS A 64 0.31 10.81 15.51
C LYS A 64 1.16 11.93 14.89
N LYS A 65 1.52 12.93 15.67
CA LYS A 65 2.36 14.04 15.21
C LYS A 65 3.72 13.54 14.66
N ALA A 66 4.36 12.61 15.37
CA ALA A 66 5.63 12.03 14.92
C ALA A 66 5.44 11.22 13.62
N ALA A 67 4.34 10.48 13.51
CA ALA A 67 4.01 9.73 12.31
C ALA A 67 3.78 10.66 11.11
N ASP A 68 3.09 11.76 11.30
CA ASP A 68 2.87 12.77 10.26
C ASP A 68 4.19 13.38 9.78
N GLU A 69 5.10 13.67 10.70
CA GLU A 69 6.43 14.19 10.39
C GLU A 69 7.29 13.20 9.57
N LEU A 70 7.06 11.91 9.76
CA LEU A 70 7.71 10.85 8.97
C LEU A 70 7.06 10.63 7.61
N GLY A 71 5.94 11.29 7.32
CA GLY A 71 5.21 11.13 6.08
C GLY A 71 4.41 9.82 5.99
N ALA A 72 3.99 9.25 7.12
CA ALA A 72 3.17 8.05 7.12
C ALA A 72 1.81 8.31 6.48
N ILE A 73 1.31 7.33 5.72
CA ILE A 73 0.07 7.43 4.95
C ILE A 73 -1.07 6.75 5.72
N GLY A 74 -2.18 7.48 5.91
CA GLY A 74 -3.40 6.93 6.48
C GLY A 74 -4.49 6.70 5.44
N LEU A 75 -5.66 6.24 5.87
CA LEU A 75 -6.85 6.19 5.04
C LEU A 75 -7.35 7.60 4.73
N PHE A 76 -7.93 7.78 3.55
CA PHE A 76 -8.52 9.04 3.15
C PHE A 76 -9.62 9.45 4.14
N ASP A 77 -9.55 10.68 4.64
CA ASP A 77 -10.52 11.27 5.57
C ASP A 77 -10.73 10.48 6.88
N GLU A 78 -9.80 9.60 7.25
CA GLU A 78 -9.84 8.86 8.51
C GLU A 78 -9.29 9.70 9.67
N LYS A 79 -9.94 9.60 10.82
CA LYS A 79 -9.48 10.25 12.05
C LYS A 79 -8.77 9.23 12.94
N TYR A 80 -7.60 9.60 13.42
CA TYR A 80 -6.78 8.76 14.29
C TYR A 80 -6.66 9.37 15.69
N GLY A 81 -6.44 8.51 16.70
CA GLY A 81 -6.16 8.95 18.05
C GLY A 81 -4.78 9.54 18.23
N ASP A 82 -4.40 9.86 19.49
CA ASP A 82 -3.11 10.48 19.79
C ASP A 82 -1.91 9.56 19.52
N MET A 83 -2.09 8.24 19.71
CA MET A 83 -1.08 7.21 19.43
C MET A 83 -1.55 6.36 18.28
N VAL A 84 -0.63 6.04 17.37
CA VAL A 84 -0.93 5.26 16.17
C VAL A 84 0.06 4.14 15.95
N ASN A 85 -0.40 3.07 15.29
CA ASN A 85 0.43 1.96 14.84
C ASN A 85 0.89 2.26 13.42
N ILE A 86 2.19 2.27 13.19
CA ILE A 86 2.78 2.46 11.87
C ILE A 86 3.43 1.15 11.43
N TYR A 87 2.99 0.62 10.29
CA TYR A 87 3.66 -0.47 9.60
C TYR A 87 4.57 0.11 8.53
N TYR A 88 5.80 -0.36 8.50
CA TYR A 88 6.78 0.12 7.53
C TYR A 88 7.61 -1.03 6.96
N MET A 89 8.07 -0.84 5.72
CA MET A 89 8.85 -1.83 4.97
C MET A 89 10.23 -1.27 4.70
N SER A 90 11.26 -1.94 5.21
CA SER A 90 12.64 -1.49 5.07
C SER A 90 13.61 -2.68 4.97
N LYS A 91 14.74 -2.47 4.30
CA LYS A 91 15.83 -3.45 4.24
C LYS A 91 16.56 -3.57 5.58
N THR A 92 16.64 -2.48 6.31
CA THR A 92 17.49 -2.34 7.51
C THR A 92 16.70 -2.20 8.80
N ASP A 93 15.38 -2.35 8.76
CA ASP A 93 14.48 -2.12 9.89
C ASP A 93 14.49 -0.67 10.40
N ASP A 94 14.96 0.27 9.60
CA ASP A 94 14.98 1.70 9.91
C ASP A 94 13.76 2.38 9.27
N ILE A 95 12.89 2.93 10.10
CA ILE A 95 11.69 3.63 9.64
C ILE A 95 12.01 4.85 8.78
N ASN A 96 13.14 5.50 9.00
CA ASN A 96 13.52 6.69 8.22
C ASN A 96 13.90 6.37 6.78
N THR A 97 14.37 5.16 6.50
CA THR A 97 14.74 4.69 5.16
C THR A 97 13.69 3.76 4.55
N ALA A 98 12.53 3.63 5.20
CA ALA A 98 11.48 2.72 4.76
C ALA A 98 10.89 3.15 3.42
N TYR A 99 10.65 2.17 2.54
CA TYR A 99 9.94 2.37 1.27
C TYR A 99 8.48 2.81 1.52
N SER A 100 7.82 2.21 2.49
CA SER A 100 6.42 2.46 2.81
C SER A 100 6.24 2.62 4.30
N LYS A 101 5.40 3.58 4.70
CA LYS A 101 5.01 3.84 6.09
C LYS A 101 3.51 4.10 6.10
N GLU A 102 2.74 3.26 6.77
CA GLU A 102 1.28 3.38 6.77
C GLU A 102 0.68 3.17 8.15
N PHE A 103 -0.36 3.93 8.43
CA PHE A 103 -1.22 3.70 9.59
C PHE A 103 -2.02 2.43 9.33
N CYS A 104 -1.93 1.44 10.20
CA CYS A 104 -2.68 0.21 10.03
C CYS A 104 -2.91 -0.48 11.38
N GLY A 105 -4.09 -1.04 11.56
CA GLY A 105 -4.42 -1.84 12.75
C GLY A 105 -4.57 -3.32 12.47
N GLY A 106 -4.41 -3.74 11.22
CA GLY A 106 -4.62 -5.12 10.80
C GLY A 106 -3.36 -5.98 10.77
N PRO A 107 -3.50 -7.26 10.43
CA PRO A 107 -2.36 -8.16 10.29
C PRO A 107 -1.57 -7.87 9.02
N HIS A 108 -0.26 -8.15 9.05
CA HIS A 108 0.66 -7.98 7.94
C HIS A 108 1.59 -9.18 7.83
N ALA A 109 2.15 -9.40 6.62
CA ALA A 109 3.22 -10.36 6.43
C ALA A 109 4.48 -9.90 7.18
N ASP A 110 5.34 -10.81 7.59
CA ASP A 110 6.59 -10.48 8.28
C ASP A 110 7.64 -9.91 7.32
N THR A 111 7.65 -10.41 6.08
CA THR A 111 8.51 -9.92 5.01
C THR A 111 7.74 -9.88 3.70
N THR A 112 8.15 -8.98 2.79
CA THR A 112 7.52 -8.87 1.48
C THR A 112 7.76 -10.10 0.60
N GLY A 113 8.87 -10.80 0.81
CA GLY A 113 9.20 -12.02 0.07
C GLY A 113 8.22 -13.17 0.25
N GLN A 114 7.46 -13.18 1.34
CA GLN A 114 6.41 -14.18 1.59
C GLN A 114 5.27 -14.11 0.56
N LEU A 115 5.14 -12.98 -0.13
CA LEU A 115 4.04 -12.75 -1.08
C LEU A 115 4.32 -13.35 -2.47
N ASN A 116 5.54 -13.72 -2.78
CA ASN A 116 6.02 -14.29 -4.04
C ASN A 116 5.76 -13.44 -5.28
N GLU A 117 4.57 -13.46 -5.83
CA GLU A 117 4.25 -12.71 -7.04
C GLU A 117 2.91 -11.98 -6.89
N PHE A 118 2.89 -10.72 -7.32
CA PHE A 118 1.72 -9.87 -7.33
C PHE A 118 1.29 -9.63 -8.78
N LYS A 119 -0.01 -9.76 -9.05
CA LYS A 119 -0.56 -9.52 -10.38
C LYS A 119 -1.88 -8.76 -10.28
N ILE A 120 -1.98 -7.65 -11.00
CA ILE A 120 -3.22 -6.88 -11.13
C ILE A 120 -4.09 -7.59 -12.17
N THR A 121 -5.30 -7.97 -11.79
CA THR A 121 -6.22 -8.71 -12.66
C THR A 121 -7.31 -7.83 -13.26
N LYS A 122 -7.66 -6.72 -12.59
CA LYS A 122 -8.73 -5.83 -13.06
C LYS A 122 -8.59 -4.45 -12.46
N GLU A 123 -8.98 -3.43 -13.23
CA GLU A 123 -9.07 -2.05 -12.78
C GLU A 123 -10.43 -1.51 -13.25
N GLU A 124 -11.17 -0.85 -12.36
CA GLU A 124 -12.50 -0.32 -12.68
C GLU A 124 -12.85 0.92 -11.84
N SER A 125 -13.91 1.60 -12.21
CA SER A 125 -14.47 2.68 -11.39
C SER A 125 -15.19 2.13 -10.18
N ALA A 126 -15.01 2.75 -9.03
CA ALA A 126 -15.74 2.43 -7.79
C ALA A 126 -16.60 3.60 -7.33
N GLY A 127 -16.76 4.63 -8.16
CA GLY A 127 -17.52 5.85 -7.88
C GLY A 127 -16.82 7.06 -8.48
N SER A 128 -17.42 8.23 -8.30
CA SER A 128 -16.83 9.48 -8.79
C SER A 128 -15.50 9.77 -8.10
N GLY A 129 -14.43 9.85 -8.89
CA GLY A 129 -13.08 10.11 -8.37
C GLY A 129 -12.45 8.94 -7.61
N ILE A 130 -13.04 7.75 -7.65
CA ILE A 130 -12.53 6.55 -6.98
C ILE A 130 -12.28 5.44 -8.01
N ARG A 131 -11.07 4.88 -7.98
CA ARG A 131 -10.70 3.73 -8.80
C ARG A 131 -10.51 2.50 -7.92
N ARG A 132 -10.70 1.34 -8.49
CA ARG A 132 -10.63 0.05 -7.81
C ARG A 132 -9.72 -0.89 -8.58
N ILE A 133 -8.77 -1.48 -7.87
CA ILE A 133 -7.88 -2.51 -8.41
C ILE A 133 -8.15 -3.83 -7.72
N TYR A 134 -8.22 -4.90 -8.51
CA TYR A 134 -8.19 -6.28 -8.03
C TYR A 134 -6.83 -6.88 -8.37
N ALA A 135 -6.25 -7.58 -7.42
CA ALA A 135 -4.96 -8.22 -7.60
C ALA A 135 -4.92 -9.58 -6.93
N THR A 136 -4.05 -10.44 -7.41
CA THR A 136 -3.78 -11.75 -6.82
C THR A 136 -2.33 -11.83 -6.36
N ILE A 137 -2.09 -12.68 -5.36
CA ILE A 137 -0.77 -12.97 -4.84
C ILE A 137 -0.59 -14.49 -4.94
N ASN A 138 0.44 -14.91 -5.66
CA ASN A 138 0.78 -16.32 -5.75
C ASN A 138 1.67 -16.69 -4.56
N SER A 139 1.05 -16.99 -3.42
CA SER A 139 1.77 -17.59 -2.31
C SER A 139 2.03 -19.07 -2.64
N VAL A 140 3.25 -19.46 -2.55
CA VAL A 140 3.60 -20.88 -2.63
C VAL A 140 3.28 -21.55 -1.31
#